data_16c9361079c9afe0d4542073e02d6739
#
_entry.id   16c9361079c9afe0d4542073e02d6739
#
_cell.length_a   1.000
_cell.length_b   1.000
_cell.length_c   1.000
_cell.angle_alpha   90.00
_cell.angle_beta   90.00
_cell.angle_gamma   90.00
#
_symmetry.space_group_name_H-M   'P 1'
#
loop_
_entity.id
_entity.type
_entity.pdbx_description
1 polymer ?
#
loop_
_entity_poly.entity_id
_entity_poly.type
_entity_poly.pdbx_seq_one_letter_code
_entity_poly.pdbx_strand_id
1 'polypeptide(L)'
;MKKIGIVMGSKSDLPVVQKAIDVLRELEIPFEAHIYSAHRTPLEAADFARTARDRDFGAILAFAGMAAHLAGAIAANTTLPVIGIPCKGPVFDGMDALLSTVQMPSGVPVATVGVNNGANAALLAAEILAVEDADLAALLQLKRQHDNNAVLEKDASIVDRL
;
A
#
# COMPACT_ATOMS: atom_id res chain seq x y z
N MET A 1 0.82 -0.56 -18.83
CA MET A 1 0.42 -0.50 -17.40
C MET A 1 1.44 0.32 -16.60
N LYS A 2 0.99 1.25 -15.75
CA LYS A 2 1.87 2.02 -14.86
C LYS A 2 2.39 1.14 -13.71
N LYS A 3 3.60 1.46 -13.21
CA LYS A 3 4.18 0.73 -12.09
C LYS A 3 3.82 1.34 -10.72
N ILE A 4 3.97 0.55 -9.67
CA ILE A 4 3.75 0.97 -8.28
C ILE A 4 5.09 1.22 -7.59
N GLY A 5 5.23 2.38 -6.96
CA GLY A 5 6.34 2.68 -6.07
C GLY A 5 6.08 2.10 -4.68
N ILE A 6 7.08 1.46 -4.09
CA ILE A 6 7.04 0.97 -2.72
C ILE A 6 8.17 1.62 -1.94
N VAL A 7 7.82 2.36 -0.88
CA VAL A 7 8.80 2.98 0.00
C VAL A 7 8.54 2.51 1.43
N MET A 8 9.57 1.98 2.08
CA MET A 8 9.50 1.55 3.48
C MET A 8 10.51 2.32 4.33
N GLY A 9 10.11 2.73 5.53
CA GLY A 9 10.95 3.53 6.43
C GLY A 9 12.10 2.75 7.06
N SER A 10 11.97 1.41 7.11
CA SER A 10 12.95 0.52 7.71
C SER A 10 12.87 -0.88 7.08
N LYS A 11 13.99 -1.62 7.15
CA LYS A 11 14.01 -3.05 6.77
C LYS A 11 13.06 -3.89 7.64
N SER A 12 12.75 -3.45 8.85
CA SER A 12 11.79 -4.12 9.74
C SER A 12 10.37 -4.15 9.19
N ASP A 13 10.02 -3.28 8.23
CA ASP A 13 8.70 -3.23 7.60
C ASP A 13 8.53 -4.29 6.49
N LEU A 14 9.62 -4.94 6.09
CA LEU A 14 9.65 -5.90 4.97
C LEU A 14 8.60 -7.02 5.07
N PRO A 15 8.28 -7.61 6.24
CA PRO A 15 7.22 -8.63 6.31
C PRO A 15 5.83 -8.11 5.92
N VAL A 16 5.55 -6.82 6.15
CA VAL A 16 4.31 -6.17 5.74
C VAL A 16 4.35 -5.80 4.26
N VAL A 17 5.49 -5.31 3.79
CA VAL A 17 5.76 -5.00 2.38
C VAL A 17 5.63 -6.24 1.51
N GLN A 18 6.10 -7.40 1.98
CA GLN A 18 6.02 -8.65 1.24
C GLN A 18 4.59 -9.02 0.86
N LYS A 19 3.61 -8.77 1.75
CA LYS A 19 2.19 -8.99 1.47
C LYS A 19 1.68 -8.14 0.28
N ALA A 20 2.18 -6.91 0.15
CA ALA A 20 1.85 -6.08 -1.00
C ALA A 20 2.54 -6.59 -2.28
N ILE A 21 3.81 -6.97 -2.19
CA ILE A 21 4.56 -7.52 -3.32
C ILE A 21 3.89 -8.78 -3.87
N ASP A 22 3.42 -9.66 -3.00
CA ASP A 22 2.76 -10.91 -3.42
C ASP A 22 1.48 -10.62 -4.23
N VAL A 23 0.68 -9.65 -3.80
CA VAL A 23 -0.52 -9.20 -4.55
C VAL A 23 -0.14 -8.54 -5.88
N LEU A 24 0.87 -7.68 -5.91
CA LEU A 24 1.31 -7.04 -7.15
C LEU A 24 1.83 -8.06 -8.16
N ARG A 25 2.53 -9.10 -7.71
CA ARG A 25 2.98 -10.21 -8.55
C ARG A 25 1.83 -11.05 -9.08
N GLU A 26 0.86 -11.37 -8.23
CA GLU A 26 -0.37 -12.10 -8.63
C GLU A 26 -1.13 -11.36 -9.73
N LEU A 27 -1.18 -10.02 -9.65
CA LEU A 27 -1.84 -9.15 -10.63
C LEU A 27 -0.92 -8.71 -11.79
N GLU A 28 0.31 -9.22 -11.84
CA GLU A 28 1.31 -8.86 -12.86
C GLU A 28 1.62 -7.35 -12.95
N ILE A 29 1.42 -6.61 -11.84
CA ILE A 29 1.68 -5.17 -11.79
C ILE A 29 3.18 -4.92 -11.53
N PRO A 30 3.88 -4.19 -12.40
CA PRO A 30 5.28 -3.85 -12.18
C PRO A 30 5.45 -2.92 -10.97
N PHE A 31 6.51 -3.11 -10.21
CA PHE A 31 6.81 -2.28 -9.05
C PHE A 31 8.31 -2.06 -8.86
N GLU A 32 8.64 -1.05 -8.07
CA GLU A 32 9.99 -0.72 -7.64
C GLU A 32 9.97 -0.42 -6.14
N ALA A 33 10.89 -1.01 -5.36
CA ALA A 33 10.89 -0.92 -3.90
C ALA A 33 12.19 -0.34 -3.34
N HIS A 34 12.06 0.59 -2.37
CA HIS A 34 13.16 1.26 -1.71
C HIS A 34 12.98 1.33 -0.18
N ILE A 35 14.09 1.40 0.52
CA ILE A 35 14.14 1.77 1.93
C ILE A 35 14.54 3.23 2.00
N TYR A 36 13.56 4.13 2.19
CA TYR A 36 13.76 5.56 2.43
C TYR A 36 13.01 5.98 3.69
N SER A 37 13.72 6.56 4.62
CA SER A 37 13.15 7.06 5.88
C SER A 37 12.85 8.56 5.77
N ALA A 38 11.66 8.99 6.13
CA ALA A 38 11.33 10.41 6.21
C ALA A 38 12.27 11.19 7.16
N HIS A 39 12.80 10.50 8.20
CA HIS A 39 13.66 11.13 9.20
C HIS A 39 15.16 10.97 8.91
N ARG A 40 15.58 9.83 8.33
CA ARG A 40 17.00 9.49 8.16
C ARG A 40 17.53 9.70 6.74
N THR A 41 16.65 9.63 5.74
CA THR A 41 16.96 9.85 4.31
C THR A 41 15.89 10.72 3.66
N PRO A 42 15.64 11.96 4.20
CA PRO A 42 14.53 12.79 3.75
C PRO A 42 14.68 13.28 2.30
N LEU A 43 15.92 13.48 1.84
CA LEU A 43 16.19 13.96 0.49
C LEU A 43 15.87 12.91 -0.56
N GLU A 44 16.28 11.67 -0.33
CA GLU A 44 16.01 10.52 -1.20
C GLU A 44 14.50 10.20 -1.26
N ALA A 45 13.82 10.26 -0.12
CA ALA A 45 12.37 10.09 -0.06
C ALA A 45 11.63 11.17 -0.87
N ALA A 46 12.03 12.43 -0.73
CA ALA A 46 11.44 13.55 -1.45
C ALA A 46 11.76 13.50 -2.95
N ASP A 47 12.99 13.15 -3.33
CA ASP A 47 13.40 13.02 -4.73
C ASP A 47 12.65 11.88 -5.44
N PHE A 48 12.54 10.74 -4.80
CA PHE A 48 11.71 9.64 -5.31
C PHE A 48 10.28 10.10 -5.59
N ALA A 49 9.65 10.81 -4.65
CA ALA A 49 8.28 11.29 -4.79
C ALA A 49 8.14 12.30 -5.95
N ARG A 50 9.07 13.25 -6.07
CA ARG A 50 9.04 14.28 -7.12
C ARG A 50 9.22 13.71 -8.51
N THR A 51 10.09 12.73 -8.67
CA THR A 51 10.42 12.13 -9.97
C THR A 51 9.50 10.97 -10.37
N ALA A 52 8.68 10.48 -9.44
CA ALA A 52 7.86 9.28 -9.66
C ALA A 52 6.93 9.38 -10.87
N ARG A 53 6.28 10.53 -11.09
CA ARG A 53 5.37 10.72 -12.23
C ARG A 53 6.10 10.57 -13.58
N ASP A 54 7.28 11.18 -13.71
CA ASP A 54 8.09 11.14 -14.93
C ASP A 54 8.72 9.76 -15.16
N ARG A 55 8.80 8.94 -14.12
CA ARG A 55 9.29 7.56 -14.14
C ARG A 55 8.17 6.54 -14.31
N ASP A 56 7.00 6.97 -14.73
CA ASP A 56 5.82 6.15 -15.04
C ASP A 56 5.20 5.38 -13.86
N PHE A 57 5.30 5.96 -12.65
CA PHE A 57 4.54 5.45 -11.51
C PHE A 57 3.08 5.93 -11.56
N GLY A 58 2.15 5.06 -11.14
CA GLY A 58 0.72 5.37 -11.03
C GLY A 58 0.25 5.63 -9.60
N ALA A 59 0.91 5.04 -8.61
CA ALA A 59 0.69 5.27 -7.18
C ALA A 59 1.93 4.89 -6.38
N ILE A 60 1.99 5.34 -5.12
CA ILE A 60 3.09 5.03 -4.19
C ILE A 60 2.53 4.45 -2.90
N LEU A 61 3.05 3.28 -2.50
CA LEU A 61 2.79 2.64 -1.20
C LEU A 61 3.89 3.07 -0.22
N ALA A 62 3.51 3.64 0.93
CA ALA A 62 4.44 4.12 1.94
C ALA A 62 4.21 3.40 3.27
N PHE A 63 5.19 2.59 3.67
CA PHE A 63 5.16 1.76 4.87
C PHE A 63 5.97 2.40 5.99
N ALA A 64 5.37 2.64 7.14
CA ALA A 64 6.07 3.19 8.30
C ALA A 64 5.40 2.82 9.61
N GLY A 65 6.21 2.58 10.64
CA GLY A 65 5.79 2.37 12.02
C GLY A 65 6.10 3.56 12.92
N MET A 66 5.68 3.48 14.18
CA MET A 66 5.92 4.49 15.22
C MET A 66 5.43 5.89 14.77
N ALA A 67 6.27 6.91 14.80
CA ALA A 67 6.01 8.23 14.24
C ALA A 67 6.04 8.15 12.70
N ALA A 68 4.97 7.63 12.10
CA ALA A 68 4.87 7.21 10.69
C ALA A 68 4.66 8.42 9.75
N HIS A 69 5.67 9.28 9.63
CA HIS A 69 5.62 10.49 8.79
C HIS A 69 5.84 10.23 7.30
N LEU A 70 6.26 9.01 6.91
CA LEU A 70 6.74 8.73 5.56
C LEU A 70 5.66 8.99 4.49
N ALA A 71 4.44 8.49 4.68
CA ALA A 71 3.36 8.69 3.72
C ALA A 71 3.04 10.17 3.51
N GLY A 72 2.96 10.96 4.58
CA GLY A 72 2.76 12.41 4.53
C GLY A 72 3.92 13.13 3.85
N ALA A 73 5.17 12.74 4.14
CA ALA A 73 6.35 13.32 3.51
C ALA A 73 6.40 13.03 1.99
N ILE A 74 6.04 11.82 1.58
CA ILE A 74 5.90 11.45 0.15
C ILE A 74 4.76 12.26 -0.49
N ALA A 75 3.58 12.30 0.11
CA ALA A 75 2.41 13.00 -0.43
C ALA A 75 2.63 14.52 -0.58
N ALA A 76 3.44 15.11 0.28
CA ALA A 76 3.82 16.52 0.17
C ALA A 76 4.72 16.84 -1.04
N ASN A 77 5.31 15.83 -1.68
CA ASN A 77 6.25 15.98 -2.79
C ASN A 77 5.75 15.41 -4.13
N THR A 78 4.51 14.95 -4.20
CA THR A 78 3.91 14.43 -5.44
C THR A 78 2.41 14.66 -5.47
N THR A 79 1.81 14.66 -6.66
CA THR A 79 0.36 14.59 -6.86
C THR A 79 -0.11 13.21 -7.33
N LEU A 80 0.77 12.20 -7.31
CA LEU A 80 0.34 10.82 -7.46
C LEU A 80 -0.43 10.36 -6.21
N PRO A 81 -1.37 9.43 -6.35
CA PRO A 81 -1.99 8.79 -5.18
C PRO A 81 -0.93 8.17 -4.26
N VAL A 82 -0.98 8.52 -2.98
CA VAL A 82 -0.13 7.94 -1.94
C VAL A 82 -1.00 7.13 -0.98
N ILE A 83 -0.64 5.87 -0.81
CA ILE A 83 -1.31 4.95 0.09
C ILE A 83 -0.37 4.69 1.27
N GLY A 84 -0.83 5.08 2.46
CA GLY A 84 -0.09 4.91 3.71
C GLY A 84 -0.44 3.58 4.38
N ILE A 85 0.59 2.82 4.74
CA ILE A 85 0.45 1.56 5.46
C ILE A 85 1.10 1.73 6.84
N PRO A 86 0.29 1.94 7.90
CA PRO A 86 0.81 1.96 9.24
C PRO A 86 1.32 0.58 9.65
N CYS A 87 2.57 0.52 10.12
CA CYS A 87 3.20 -0.71 10.56
C CYS A 87 3.16 -0.80 12.09
N LYS A 88 2.83 -2.01 12.60
CA LYS A 88 2.80 -2.29 14.02
C LYS A 88 4.18 -2.06 14.65
N GLY A 89 4.22 -1.27 15.71
CA GLY A 89 5.40 -1.04 16.53
C GLY A 89 5.31 -1.73 17.91
N PRO A 90 6.40 -1.66 18.71
CA PRO A 90 6.49 -2.44 19.94
C PRO A 90 5.68 -1.85 21.12
N VAL A 91 5.26 -0.59 21.07
CA VAL A 91 4.67 0.10 22.22
C VAL A 91 3.16 0.24 22.14
N PHE A 92 2.63 0.73 21.02
CA PHE A 92 1.20 1.04 20.83
C PHE A 92 0.50 0.15 19.80
N ASP A 93 1.05 -1.00 19.46
CA ASP A 93 0.47 -1.96 18.52
C ASP A 93 0.07 -1.38 17.14
N GLY A 94 0.70 -0.27 16.74
CA GLY A 94 0.44 0.40 15.46
C GLY A 94 -0.60 1.53 15.53
N MET A 95 -1.20 1.81 16.69
CA MET A 95 -2.14 2.93 16.85
C MET A 95 -1.43 4.27 16.62
N ASP A 96 -0.20 4.42 17.11
CA ASP A 96 0.67 5.56 16.86
C ASP A 96 0.94 5.77 15.37
N ALA A 97 1.27 4.70 14.65
CA ALA A 97 1.50 4.73 13.21
C ALA A 97 0.21 5.05 12.43
N LEU A 98 -0.93 4.46 12.83
CA LEU A 98 -2.23 4.73 12.22
C LEU A 98 -2.60 6.22 12.35
N LEU A 99 -2.54 6.78 13.55
CA LEU A 99 -2.89 8.18 13.79
C LEU A 99 -1.92 9.14 13.08
N SER A 100 -0.63 8.83 13.05
CA SER A 100 0.38 9.62 12.34
C SER A 100 0.17 9.62 10.82
N THR A 101 -0.40 8.54 10.27
CA THR A 101 -0.60 8.37 8.82
C THR A 101 -1.94 8.95 8.36
N VAL A 102 -3.03 8.73 9.12
CA VAL A 102 -4.39 9.08 8.70
C VAL A 102 -4.74 10.56 8.92
N GLN A 103 -4.17 11.22 9.94
CA GLN A 103 -4.49 12.59 10.31
C GLN A 103 -3.72 13.62 9.47
N MET A 104 -4.00 13.62 8.17
CA MET A 104 -3.37 14.56 7.24
C MET A 104 -4.08 15.93 7.21
N PRO A 105 -3.33 17.02 7.03
CA PRO A 105 -3.91 18.35 6.85
C PRO A 105 -4.66 18.46 5.53
N SER A 106 -5.62 19.39 5.47
CA SER A 106 -6.33 19.71 4.22
C SER A 106 -5.36 20.10 3.11
N GLY A 107 -5.56 19.56 1.91
CA GLY A 107 -4.74 19.83 0.72
C GLY A 107 -3.65 18.79 0.46
N VAL A 108 -3.32 17.92 1.41
CA VAL A 108 -2.31 16.84 1.23
C VAL A 108 -2.92 15.48 1.67
N PRO A 109 -3.75 14.85 0.83
CA PRO A 109 -4.41 13.59 1.21
C PRO A 109 -3.45 12.40 1.16
N VAL A 110 -3.68 11.44 2.07
CA VAL A 110 -3.09 10.10 2.07
C VAL A 110 -4.21 9.08 2.24
N ALA A 111 -4.30 8.11 1.34
CA ALA A 111 -5.22 6.99 1.47
C ALA A 111 -4.63 5.98 2.47
N THR A 112 -5.20 5.90 3.68
CA THR A 112 -4.66 5.06 4.74
C THR A 112 -5.41 3.74 4.83
N VAL A 113 -4.69 2.61 4.78
CA VAL A 113 -5.23 1.26 4.99
C VAL A 113 -5.02 0.80 6.44
N GLY A 114 -5.57 -0.35 6.79
CA GLY A 114 -5.43 -0.91 8.13
C GLY A 114 -3.97 -1.22 8.53
N VAL A 115 -3.71 -1.28 9.83
CA VAL A 115 -2.38 -1.62 10.38
C VAL A 115 -1.89 -2.96 9.82
N ASN A 116 -0.65 -3.01 9.34
CA ASN A 116 -0.01 -4.18 8.72
C ASN A 116 -0.74 -4.76 7.49
N ASN A 117 -1.63 -3.97 6.86
CA ASN A 117 -2.43 -4.46 5.74
C ASN A 117 -1.81 -4.09 4.37
N GLY A 118 -0.62 -4.62 4.12
CA GLY A 118 0.08 -4.43 2.84
C GLY A 118 -0.70 -4.99 1.63
N ALA A 119 -1.43 -6.09 1.81
CA ALA A 119 -2.23 -6.67 0.74
C ALA A 119 -3.34 -5.71 0.27
N ASN A 120 -4.11 -5.14 1.20
CA ASN A 120 -5.14 -4.15 0.83
C ASN A 120 -4.55 -2.87 0.22
N ALA A 121 -3.34 -2.48 0.61
CA ALA A 121 -2.67 -1.36 -0.03
C ALA A 121 -2.37 -1.63 -1.50
N ALA A 122 -1.88 -2.82 -1.82
CA ALA A 122 -1.62 -3.23 -3.19
C ALA A 122 -2.92 -3.35 -4.01
N LEU A 123 -3.99 -3.90 -3.42
CA LEU A 123 -5.31 -3.97 -4.07
C LEU A 123 -5.87 -2.57 -4.33
N LEU A 124 -5.79 -1.64 -3.37
CA LEU A 124 -6.24 -0.26 -3.58
C LEU A 124 -5.43 0.43 -4.68
N ALA A 125 -4.11 0.23 -4.73
CA ALA A 125 -3.28 0.73 -5.82
C ALA A 125 -3.69 0.14 -7.17
N ALA A 126 -3.96 -1.16 -7.23
CA ALA A 126 -4.46 -1.83 -8.42
C ALA A 126 -5.83 -1.29 -8.85
N GLU A 127 -6.76 -1.07 -7.92
CA GLU A 127 -8.07 -0.46 -8.19
C GLU A 127 -7.93 0.96 -8.76
N ILE A 128 -6.98 1.76 -8.26
CA ILE A 128 -6.68 3.09 -8.80
C ILE A 128 -6.19 3.00 -10.26
N LEU A 129 -5.28 2.07 -10.56
CA LEU A 129 -4.79 1.87 -11.92
C LEU A 129 -5.89 1.33 -12.85
N ALA A 130 -6.75 0.47 -12.35
CA ALA A 130 -7.83 -0.17 -13.07
C ALA A 130 -8.94 0.81 -13.54
N VAL A 131 -8.97 2.03 -13.02
CA VAL A 131 -9.89 3.09 -13.52
C VAL A 131 -9.66 3.36 -15.01
N GLU A 132 -8.42 3.25 -15.48
CA GLU A 132 -8.04 3.46 -16.88
C GLU A 132 -7.53 2.18 -17.57
N ASP A 133 -7.53 1.02 -16.88
CA ASP A 133 -7.02 -0.26 -17.38
C ASP A 133 -8.10 -1.34 -17.24
N ALA A 134 -8.82 -1.58 -18.35
CA ALA A 134 -9.95 -2.53 -18.37
C ALA A 134 -9.52 -3.99 -18.14
N ASP A 135 -8.32 -4.37 -18.57
CA ASP A 135 -7.81 -5.73 -18.37
C ASP A 135 -7.50 -5.96 -16.88
N LEU A 136 -6.88 -4.97 -16.23
CA LEU A 136 -6.65 -5.02 -14.79
C LEU A 136 -7.96 -5.00 -14.00
N ALA A 137 -8.96 -4.21 -14.43
CA ALA A 137 -10.29 -4.22 -13.82
C ALA A 137 -10.94 -5.61 -13.87
N ALA A 138 -10.83 -6.31 -15.02
CA ALA A 138 -11.34 -7.68 -15.18
C ALA A 138 -10.60 -8.67 -14.25
N LEU A 139 -9.26 -8.56 -14.11
CA LEU A 139 -8.48 -9.39 -13.20
C LEU A 139 -8.90 -9.18 -11.74
N LEU A 140 -9.13 -7.95 -11.32
CA LEU A 140 -9.61 -7.63 -9.97
C LEU A 140 -11.01 -8.23 -9.70
N GLN A 141 -11.91 -8.23 -10.68
CA GLN A 141 -13.22 -8.87 -10.56
C GLN A 141 -13.08 -10.38 -10.39
N LEU A 142 -12.25 -11.03 -11.22
CA LEU A 142 -11.99 -12.47 -11.12
C LEU A 142 -11.38 -12.85 -9.76
N LYS A 143 -10.41 -12.08 -9.28
CA LYS A 143 -9.84 -12.28 -7.95
C LYS A 143 -10.90 -12.18 -6.86
N ARG A 144 -11.74 -11.16 -6.88
CA ARG A 144 -12.82 -10.98 -5.88
C ARG A 144 -13.82 -12.12 -5.91
N GLN A 145 -14.16 -12.63 -7.09
CA GLN A 145 -15.03 -13.79 -7.25
C GLN A 145 -14.38 -15.07 -6.70
N HIS A 146 -13.09 -15.27 -6.96
CA HIS A 146 -12.33 -16.38 -6.40
C HIS A 146 -12.32 -16.34 -4.86
N ASP A 147 -12.00 -15.18 -4.28
CA ASP A 147 -11.96 -14.99 -2.83
C ASP A 147 -13.35 -15.22 -2.18
N ASN A 148 -14.42 -14.78 -2.84
CA ASN A 148 -15.80 -15.06 -2.41
C ASN A 148 -16.08 -16.57 -2.39
N ASN A 149 -15.80 -17.28 -3.50
CA ASN A 149 -16.02 -18.73 -3.58
C ASN A 149 -15.25 -19.49 -2.49
N ALA A 150 -14.01 -19.09 -2.20
CA ALA A 150 -13.21 -19.69 -1.14
C ALA A 150 -13.84 -19.52 0.27
N VAL A 151 -14.54 -18.41 0.51
CA VAL A 151 -15.30 -18.21 1.77
C VAL A 151 -16.54 -19.13 1.81
N LEU A 152 -17.29 -19.21 0.71
CA LEU A 152 -18.48 -20.06 0.62
C LEU A 152 -18.15 -21.55 0.76
N GLU A 153 -17.04 -22.01 0.20
CA GLU A 153 -16.54 -23.39 0.38
C GLU A 153 -16.22 -23.69 1.86
N LYS A 154 -15.59 -22.71 2.56
CA LYS A 154 -15.32 -22.84 4.00
C LYS A 154 -16.62 -22.89 4.81
N ASP A 155 -17.59 -22.03 4.48
CA ASP A 155 -18.91 -22.02 5.13
C ASP A 155 -19.59 -23.37 5.00
N ALA A 156 -19.71 -23.91 3.79
CA ALA A 156 -20.27 -25.23 3.54
C ALA A 156 -19.57 -26.33 4.38
N SER A 157 -18.24 -26.28 4.50
CA SER A 157 -17.45 -27.23 5.28
C SER A 157 -17.69 -27.17 6.78
N ILE A 158 -18.21 -26.06 7.30
CA ILE A 158 -18.56 -25.88 8.72
C ILE A 158 -20.01 -26.34 8.98
N VAL A 159 -20.95 -25.96 8.10
CA VAL A 159 -22.37 -26.30 8.23
C VAL A 159 -22.58 -27.82 8.32
N ASP A 160 -21.83 -28.60 7.55
CA ASP A 160 -21.87 -30.08 7.61
C ASP A 160 -21.33 -30.68 8.92
N ARG A 161 -20.76 -29.87 9.83
CA ARG A 161 -20.20 -30.31 11.12
C ARG A 161 -20.99 -29.83 12.33
N LEU A 162 -22.02 -29.01 12.14
CA LEU A 162 -22.92 -28.51 13.18
C LEU A 162 -24.23 -29.30 13.18
#